data_9b738e273454d81271a77e5d81cc52ee
#
_entry.id   9b738e273454d81271a77e5d81cc52ee
#
_cell.length_a   1.000
_cell.length_b   1.000
_cell.length_c   1.000
_cell.angle_alpha   90.00
_cell.angle_beta   90.00
_cell.angle_gamma   90.00
#
_symmetry.space_group_name_H-M   'P 1'
#
loop_
_entity.id
_entity.type
_entity.pdbx_description
1 polymer ?
#
loop_
_entity_poly.entity_id
_entity_poly.type
_entity_poly.pdbx_seq_one_letter_code
_entity_poly.pdbx_strand_id
1 'polypeptide(L)'
;MFKKAMLRAALLSFVLLPGCASVPMESSDKDQAYKAFPAPPQDQAGLYIFRDSSLGASLKKTVKLDDEVLGETASKTYFYRLVTPGPHVLATESEFGDNTLDLNAEAGRNHYVRQAIKMGVFVGGAKLQEVPEEQGQKGVMASRLAR
;
A
#
# COMPACT_ATOMS: atom_id res chain seq x y z
N MET A 1 18.00 3.19 -66.20
CA MET A 1 18.21 3.93 -64.95
C MET A 1 17.36 3.30 -63.85
N PHE A 2 17.97 2.51 -63.01
CA PHE A 2 17.23 1.88 -61.89
C PHE A 2 17.41 2.78 -60.66
N LYS A 3 16.29 3.41 -60.23
CA LYS A 3 16.24 4.12 -58.95
C LYS A 3 16.05 3.09 -57.84
N LYS A 4 17.13 2.87 -57.06
CA LYS A 4 17.04 2.06 -55.84
C LYS A 4 16.30 2.86 -54.79
N ALA A 5 15.03 2.48 -54.54
CA ALA A 5 14.29 2.94 -53.36
C ALA A 5 14.82 2.20 -52.15
N MET A 6 15.59 2.87 -51.31
CA MET A 6 15.97 2.38 -49.96
C MET A 6 14.76 2.51 -49.04
N LEU A 7 14.09 1.39 -48.82
CA LEU A 7 13.06 1.27 -47.79
C LEU A 7 13.75 1.23 -46.42
N ARG A 8 13.81 2.37 -45.75
CA ARG A 8 14.26 2.43 -44.37
C ARG A 8 13.11 1.90 -43.47
N ALA A 9 13.19 0.64 -43.10
CA ALA A 9 12.36 0.07 -42.04
C ALA A 9 12.85 0.65 -40.72
N ALA A 10 12.17 1.65 -40.19
CA ALA A 10 12.36 2.12 -38.85
C ALA A 10 11.71 1.07 -37.91
N LEU A 11 12.54 0.22 -37.31
CA LEU A 11 12.11 -0.61 -36.18
C LEU A 11 11.82 0.32 -35.00
N LEU A 12 10.54 0.60 -34.79
CA LEU A 12 10.07 1.19 -33.54
C LEU A 12 10.21 0.11 -32.45
N SER A 13 11.33 0.12 -31.76
CA SER A 13 11.50 -0.67 -30.52
C SER A 13 10.58 -0.09 -29.46
N PHE A 14 9.40 -0.69 -29.30
CA PHE A 14 8.49 -0.37 -28.21
C PHE A 14 9.12 -0.93 -26.92
N VAL A 15 9.88 -0.09 -26.24
CA VAL A 15 10.39 -0.42 -24.89
C VAL A 15 9.19 -0.40 -23.95
N LEU A 16 8.65 -1.58 -23.65
CA LEU A 16 7.68 -1.77 -22.58
C LEU A 16 8.40 -1.51 -21.24
N LEU A 17 8.44 -0.26 -20.81
CA LEU A 17 8.86 0.08 -19.46
C LEU A 17 7.81 -0.50 -18.50
N PRO A 18 8.19 -1.40 -17.58
CA PRO A 18 7.28 -1.81 -16.53
C PRO A 18 6.94 -0.57 -15.70
N GLY A 19 5.73 -0.05 -15.88
CA GLY A 19 5.25 1.11 -15.11
C GLY A 19 5.05 0.76 -13.65
N CYS A 20 5.27 1.73 -12.74
CA CYS A 20 4.86 1.60 -11.35
C CYS A 20 3.33 1.54 -11.27
N ALA A 21 2.80 0.67 -10.41
CA ALA A 21 1.38 0.63 -10.12
C ALA A 21 0.95 1.94 -9.43
N SER A 22 -0.24 2.40 -9.73
CA SER A 22 -0.86 3.56 -9.09
C SER A 22 -2.25 3.20 -8.56
N VAL A 23 -2.66 3.88 -7.49
CA VAL A 23 -3.96 3.74 -6.85
C VAL A 23 -4.60 5.12 -6.68
N PRO A 24 -5.93 5.21 -6.47
CA PRO A 24 -6.55 6.49 -6.15
C PRO A 24 -5.94 7.11 -4.89
N MET A 25 -5.57 8.39 -4.96
CA MET A 25 -4.91 9.12 -3.88
C MET A 25 -5.83 10.17 -3.28
N GLU A 26 -5.66 10.43 -2.00
CA GLU A 26 -6.29 11.55 -1.31
C GLU A 26 -5.57 12.86 -1.60
N SER A 27 -6.20 13.98 -1.18
CA SER A 27 -5.60 15.30 -1.30
C SER A 27 -4.35 15.45 -0.45
N SER A 28 -3.45 16.35 -0.84
CA SER A 28 -2.24 16.65 -0.06
C SER A 28 -2.57 17.22 1.34
N ASP A 29 -3.67 17.96 1.48
CA ASP A 29 -4.09 18.52 2.76
C ASP A 29 -4.48 17.44 3.75
N LYS A 30 -5.22 16.40 3.30
CA LYS A 30 -5.54 15.25 4.12
C LYS A 30 -4.28 14.44 4.47
N ASP A 31 -3.39 14.23 3.50
CA ASP A 31 -2.13 13.55 3.72
C ASP A 31 -1.31 14.24 4.82
N GLN A 32 -1.17 15.57 4.75
CA GLN A 32 -0.46 16.35 5.77
C GLN A 32 -1.15 16.28 7.14
N ALA A 33 -2.49 16.34 7.16
CA ALA A 33 -3.24 16.24 8.41
C ALA A 33 -2.99 14.92 9.14
N TYR A 34 -3.01 13.79 8.44
CA TYR A 34 -2.74 12.49 9.05
C TYR A 34 -1.24 12.26 9.35
N LYS A 35 -0.34 12.89 8.63
CA LYS A 35 1.10 12.88 8.93
C LYS A 35 1.48 13.74 10.14
N ALA A 36 0.56 14.50 10.68
CA ALA A 36 0.70 15.12 12.01
C ALA A 36 0.44 14.12 13.14
N PHE A 37 -0.01 12.91 12.82
CA PHE A 37 -0.32 11.81 13.74
C PHE A 37 -1.25 12.23 14.88
N PRO A 38 -2.40 12.86 14.59
CA PRO A 38 -3.31 13.29 15.64
C PRO A 38 -3.80 12.09 16.44
N ALA A 39 -3.97 12.29 17.75
CA ALA A 39 -4.60 11.27 18.58
C ALA A 39 -6.03 11.03 18.10
N PRO A 40 -6.47 9.76 18.00
CA PRO A 40 -7.85 9.47 17.67
C PRO A 40 -8.79 9.89 18.81
N PRO A 41 -10.11 9.98 18.58
CA PRO A 41 -11.08 10.13 19.68
C PRO A 41 -10.85 9.09 20.78
N GLN A 42 -11.17 9.43 22.04
CA GLN A 42 -10.87 8.57 23.18
C GLN A 42 -11.66 7.24 23.20
N ASP A 43 -12.75 7.18 22.44
CA ASP A 43 -13.60 5.99 22.29
C ASP A 43 -13.29 5.19 21.01
N GLN A 44 -12.27 5.60 20.25
CA GLN A 44 -11.84 4.95 19.02
C GLN A 44 -10.32 4.74 19.02
N ALA A 45 -9.85 3.93 18.08
CA ALA A 45 -8.43 3.77 17.79
C ALA A 45 -8.14 4.24 16.36
N GLY A 46 -6.95 4.78 16.14
CA GLY A 46 -6.45 5.09 14.80
C GLY A 46 -5.66 3.90 14.24
N LEU A 47 -5.84 3.64 12.97
CA LEU A 47 -5.14 2.56 12.27
C LEU A 47 -4.50 3.10 11.01
N TYR A 48 -3.17 3.07 10.98
CA TYR A 48 -2.35 3.35 9.80
C TYR A 48 -1.87 2.03 9.21
N ILE A 49 -2.16 1.80 7.92
CA ILE A 49 -1.67 0.64 7.19
C ILE A 49 -0.81 1.16 6.05
N PHE A 50 0.48 0.86 6.04
CA PHE A 50 1.43 1.47 5.10
C PHE A 50 2.29 0.44 4.38
N ARG A 51 2.68 0.79 3.17
CA ARG A 51 3.63 0.06 2.34
C ARG A 51 4.73 1.02 1.90
N ASP A 52 5.84 1.00 2.63
CA ASP A 52 6.95 1.94 2.49
C ASP A 52 8.07 1.45 1.55
N SER A 53 7.97 0.22 1.03
CA SER A 53 8.98 -0.40 0.18
C SER A 53 8.71 -0.17 -1.31
N SER A 54 9.77 -0.06 -2.10
CA SER A 54 9.72 -0.08 -3.57
C SER A 54 9.72 -1.50 -4.15
N LEU A 55 9.96 -2.53 -3.33
CA LEU A 55 9.88 -3.92 -3.78
C LEU A 55 8.48 -4.21 -4.31
N GLY A 56 8.40 -4.79 -5.49
CA GLY A 56 7.13 -5.06 -6.15
C GLY A 56 6.36 -3.80 -6.58
N ALA A 57 7.06 -2.73 -6.97
CA ALA A 57 6.46 -1.44 -7.35
C ALA A 57 5.41 -1.52 -8.47
N SER A 58 5.46 -2.56 -9.29
CA SER A 58 4.45 -2.83 -10.34
C SER A 58 3.19 -3.53 -9.81
N LEU A 59 3.17 -3.92 -8.52
CA LEU A 59 2.07 -4.67 -7.93
C LEU A 59 1.18 -3.77 -7.09
N LYS A 60 -0.14 -3.95 -7.23
CA LYS A 60 -1.14 -3.51 -6.26
C LYS A 60 -1.50 -4.68 -5.36
N LYS A 61 -1.81 -4.40 -4.10
CA LYS A 61 -2.20 -5.41 -3.12
C LYS A 61 -3.42 -4.96 -2.34
N THR A 62 -4.46 -5.77 -2.38
CA THR A 62 -5.68 -5.54 -1.61
C THR A 62 -5.41 -5.63 -0.11
N VAL A 63 -6.03 -4.74 0.63
CA VAL A 63 -6.09 -4.76 2.10
C VAL A 63 -7.55 -4.83 2.53
N LYS A 64 -7.83 -5.72 3.45
CA LYS A 64 -9.14 -5.88 4.09
C LYS A 64 -9.03 -5.60 5.60
N LEU A 65 -10.11 -5.10 6.16
CA LEU A 65 -10.31 -4.94 7.59
C LEU A 65 -11.67 -5.55 7.95
N ASP A 66 -11.67 -6.55 8.82
CA ASP A 66 -12.87 -7.28 9.24
C ASP A 66 -13.70 -7.77 8.04
N ASP A 67 -13.04 -8.40 7.08
CA ASP A 67 -13.57 -8.90 5.80
C ASP A 67 -14.04 -7.82 4.79
N GLU A 68 -14.03 -6.55 5.15
CA GLU A 68 -14.33 -5.46 4.24
C GLU A 68 -13.07 -4.97 3.50
N VAL A 69 -13.19 -4.79 2.20
CA VAL A 69 -12.07 -4.25 1.38
C VAL A 69 -11.91 -2.77 1.69
N LEU A 70 -10.73 -2.39 2.20
CA LEU A 70 -10.35 -0.98 2.38
C LEU A 70 -9.91 -0.33 1.06
N GLY A 71 -9.23 -1.08 0.23
CA GLY A 71 -8.68 -0.65 -1.05
C GLY A 71 -7.43 -1.44 -1.43
N GLU A 72 -6.74 -0.95 -2.45
CA GLU A 72 -5.47 -1.50 -2.89
C GLU A 72 -4.32 -0.55 -2.55
N THR A 73 -3.20 -1.10 -2.10
CA THR A 73 -1.96 -0.36 -1.94
C THR A 73 -1.12 -0.42 -3.20
N ALA A 74 -0.38 0.63 -3.47
CA ALA A 74 0.79 0.63 -4.34
C ALA A 74 2.05 0.89 -3.50
N SER A 75 3.22 0.87 -4.12
CA SER A 75 4.46 1.27 -3.46
C SER A 75 4.34 2.69 -2.89
N LYS A 76 4.83 2.91 -1.68
CA LYS A 76 4.82 4.21 -1.02
C LYS A 76 3.43 4.81 -0.82
N THR A 77 2.45 3.98 -0.42
CA THR A 77 1.11 4.43 -0.05
C THR A 77 0.72 3.96 1.36
N TYR A 78 -0.23 4.65 1.98
CA TYR A 78 -0.84 4.22 3.23
C TYR A 78 -2.32 4.52 3.25
N PHE A 79 -3.06 3.80 4.12
CA PHE A 79 -4.43 4.10 4.53
C PHE A 79 -4.46 4.57 5.97
N TYR A 80 -5.45 5.39 6.29
CA TYR A 80 -5.84 5.70 7.67
C TYR A 80 -7.31 5.39 7.89
N ARG A 81 -7.63 4.71 9.00
CA ARG A 81 -9.01 4.42 9.42
C ARG A 81 -9.17 4.60 10.92
N LEU A 82 -10.33 5.11 11.33
CA LEU A 82 -10.77 4.99 12.70
C LEU A 82 -11.48 3.65 12.87
N VAL A 83 -11.16 2.94 13.94
CA VAL A 83 -11.74 1.63 14.26
C VAL A 83 -12.23 1.61 15.70
N THR A 84 -13.18 0.74 15.98
CA THR A 84 -13.63 0.49 17.36
C THR A 84 -12.49 -0.13 18.18
N PRO A 85 -12.40 0.13 19.50
CA PRO A 85 -11.48 -0.62 20.36
C PRO A 85 -11.82 -2.11 20.37
N GLY A 86 -10.80 -2.93 20.56
CA GLY A 86 -10.94 -4.37 20.62
C GLY A 86 -10.35 -5.11 19.42
N PRO A 87 -10.71 -6.38 19.24
CA PRO A 87 -10.10 -7.23 18.21
C PRO A 87 -10.59 -6.89 16.81
N HIS A 88 -9.64 -6.84 15.88
CA HIS A 88 -9.85 -6.69 14.44
C HIS A 88 -8.99 -7.69 13.68
N VAL A 89 -9.42 -8.07 12.49
CA VAL A 89 -8.64 -8.91 11.58
C VAL A 89 -8.33 -8.11 10.33
N LEU A 90 -7.03 -7.91 10.07
CA LEU A 90 -6.57 -7.39 8.78
C LEU A 90 -6.19 -8.56 7.88
N ALA A 91 -6.40 -8.40 6.58
CA ALA A 91 -5.97 -9.35 5.59
C ALA A 91 -5.36 -8.65 4.38
N THR A 92 -4.41 -9.31 3.75
CA THR A 92 -3.85 -8.88 2.46
C THR A 92 -3.68 -10.07 1.55
N GLU A 93 -3.87 -9.87 0.26
CA GLU A 93 -3.72 -10.93 -0.71
C GLU A 93 -2.27 -11.44 -0.79
N SER A 94 -2.14 -12.75 -0.89
CA SER A 94 -0.88 -13.42 -1.11
C SER A 94 -0.97 -14.31 -2.36
N GLU A 95 0.09 -15.05 -2.66
CA GLU A 95 0.13 -15.91 -3.86
C GLU A 95 -0.93 -17.03 -3.80
N PHE A 96 -1.15 -17.60 -2.62
CA PHE A 96 -2.08 -18.72 -2.41
C PHE A 96 -3.07 -18.39 -1.28
N GLY A 97 -3.92 -17.40 -1.50
CA GLY A 97 -4.89 -16.94 -0.54
C GLY A 97 -4.48 -15.67 0.18
N ASP A 98 -5.13 -15.36 1.29
CA ASP A 98 -4.86 -14.17 2.07
C ASP A 98 -3.91 -14.48 3.24
N ASN A 99 -3.04 -13.53 3.58
CA ASN A 99 -2.33 -13.47 4.85
C ASN A 99 -3.09 -12.56 5.81
N THR A 100 -3.30 -13.02 7.03
CA THR A 100 -4.04 -12.31 8.06
C THR A 100 -3.15 -11.82 9.19
N LEU A 101 -3.62 -10.79 9.89
CA LEU A 101 -3.05 -10.25 11.11
C LEU A 101 -4.18 -9.93 12.08
N ASP A 102 -4.12 -10.53 13.27
CA ASP A 102 -4.99 -10.17 14.38
C ASP A 102 -4.42 -8.92 15.07
N LEU A 103 -5.26 -7.90 15.22
CA LEU A 103 -4.93 -6.63 15.87
C LEU A 103 -5.89 -6.40 17.02
N ASN A 104 -5.38 -6.12 18.21
CA ASN A 104 -6.19 -5.61 19.32
C ASN A 104 -6.04 -4.09 19.41
N ALA A 105 -7.03 -3.36 18.93
CA ALA A 105 -7.00 -1.91 18.89
C ALA A 105 -7.29 -1.30 20.27
N GLU A 106 -6.40 -0.45 20.76
CA GLU A 106 -6.54 0.24 22.03
C GLU A 106 -7.17 1.62 21.83
N ALA A 107 -8.19 1.92 22.61
CA ALA A 107 -8.88 3.22 22.59
C ALA A 107 -7.91 4.38 22.83
N GLY A 108 -8.04 5.45 22.06
CA GLY A 108 -7.23 6.66 22.17
C GLY A 108 -5.82 6.54 21.60
N ARG A 109 -5.47 5.41 20.97
CA ARG A 109 -4.12 5.16 20.42
C ARG A 109 -4.13 4.96 18.91
N ASN A 110 -3.02 5.30 18.29
CA ASN A 110 -2.73 4.96 16.90
C ASN A 110 -1.95 3.65 16.82
N HIS A 111 -2.38 2.77 15.94
CA HIS A 111 -1.73 1.52 15.59
C HIS A 111 -1.14 1.60 14.19
N TYR A 112 -0.01 0.95 13.98
CA TYR A 112 0.72 0.98 12.72
C TYR A 112 0.95 -0.43 12.20
N VAL A 113 0.46 -0.71 11.00
CA VAL A 113 0.59 -2.00 10.33
C VAL A 113 1.35 -1.82 9.02
N ARG A 114 2.47 -2.50 8.91
CA ARG A 114 3.28 -2.52 7.70
C ARG A 114 2.84 -3.64 6.78
N GLN A 115 2.57 -3.32 5.53
CA GLN A 115 2.43 -4.28 4.46
C GLN A 115 3.77 -4.42 3.73
N ALA A 116 4.30 -5.64 3.69
CA ALA A 116 5.53 -5.95 2.99
C ALA A 116 5.27 -6.93 1.85
N ILE A 117 5.88 -6.67 0.69
CA ILE A 117 5.83 -7.60 -0.42
C ILE A 117 6.77 -8.79 -0.12
N LYS A 118 6.27 -9.99 -0.40
CA LYS A 118 7.02 -11.25 -0.32
C LYS A 118 7.29 -11.76 -1.73
N MET A 119 8.47 -12.30 -1.94
CA MET A 119 8.76 -13.04 -3.16
C MET A 119 7.88 -14.29 -3.21
N GLY A 120 7.17 -14.48 -4.32
CA GLY A 120 6.38 -15.67 -4.61
C GLY A 120 7.07 -16.56 -5.63
N VAL A 121 6.50 -17.73 -5.88
CA VAL A 121 6.96 -18.66 -6.92
C VAL A 121 6.53 -18.17 -8.30
N PHE A 122 5.30 -17.70 -8.43
CA PHE A 122 4.69 -17.21 -9.69
C PHE A 122 4.39 -15.72 -9.64
N VAL A 123 3.88 -15.22 -8.51
CA VAL A 123 3.56 -13.80 -8.28
C VAL A 123 4.03 -13.35 -6.91
N GLY A 124 4.32 -12.06 -6.77
CA GLY A 124 4.62 -11.48 -5.46
C GLY A 124 3.40 -11.50 -4.55
N GLY A 125 3.53 -12.04 -3.35
CA GLY A 125 2.55 -11.97 -2.28
C GLY A 125 2.76 -10.76 -1.38
N ALA A 126 1.95 -10.66 -0.32
CA ALA A 126 2.13 -9.65 0.73
C ALA A 126 1.90 -10.25 2.12
N LYS A 127 2.44 -9.61 3.12
CA LYS A 127 2.21 -9.90 4.54
C LYS A 127 1.96 -8.61 5.31
N LEU A 128 1.26 -8.72 6.43
CA LEU A 128 1.01 -7.63 7.36
C LEU A 128 1.75 -7.87 8.69
N GLN A 129 2.23 -6.80 9.29
CA GLN A 129 2.88 -6.85 10.59
C GLN A 129 2.61 -5.55 11.35
N GLU A 130 2.13 -5.67 12.59
CA GLU A 130 2.08 -4.52 13.49
C GLU A 130 3.50 -4.13 13.88
N VAL A 131 3.79 -2.83 13.86
CA VAL A 131 5.10 -2.28 14.15
C VAL A 131 5.01 -1.21 15.24
N PRO A 132 6.11 -0.95 15.97
CA PRO A 132 6.15 0.14 16.95
C PRO A 132 5.87 1.50 16.32
N GLU A 133 5.36 2.43 17.10
CA GLU A 133 4.96 3.78 16.68
C GLU A 133 6.06 4.51 15.88
N GLU A 134 7.30 4.51 16.39
CA GLU A 134 8.42 5.18 15.72
C GLU A 134 8.65 4.63 14.30
N GLN A 135 8.63 3.32 14.15
CA GLN A 135 8.78 2.67 12.84
C GLN A 135 7.57 2.95 11.95
N GLY A 136 6.37 2.91 12.53
CA GLY A 136 5.13 3.20 11.82
C GLY A 136 5.07 4.62 11.29
N GLN A 137 5.37 5.60 12.12
CA GLN A 137 5.41 7.02 11.71
C GLN A 137 6.45 7.26 10.61
N LYS A 138 7.62 6.67 10.72
CA LYS A 138 8.66 6.76 9.68
C LYS A 138 8.17 6.19 8.34
N GLY A 139 7.49 5.05 8.35
CA GLY A 139 6.94 4.43 7.15
C GLY A 139 5.81 5.24 6.51
N VAL A 140 4.92 5.80 7.33
CA VAL A 140 3.84 6.69 6.86
C VAL A 140 4.41 7.97 6.27
N MET A 141 5.42 8.60 6.90
CA MET A 141 6.10 9.79 6.38
C MET A 141 6.76 9.55 5.02
N ALA A 142 7.25 8.33 4.77
CA ALA A 142 7.83 7.93 3.48
C ALA A 142 6.78 7.56 2.42
N SER A 143 5.50 7.64 2.74
CA SER A 143 4.38 7.22 1.91
C SER A 143 3.40 8.37 1.68
N ARG A 144 2.35 8.13 0.87
CA ARG A 144 1.28 9.11 0.62
C ARG A 144 -0.07 8.45 0.86
N LEU A 145 -1.04 9.24 1.34
CA LEU A 145 -2.37 8.78 1.67
C LEU A 145 -3.13 8.32 0.42
N ALA A 146 -3.54 7.05 0.40
CA ALA A 146 -4.44 6.50 -0.59
C ALA A 146 -5.90 6.63 -0.14
N ARG A 147 -6.80 6.57 -1.13
CA ARG A 147 -8.25 6.69 -0.93
C ARG A 147 -8.91 5.34 -0.69
#